data_de7a8d6d84ab70b5a51628859b470daf
#
_entry.id   de7a8d6d84ab70b5a51628859b470daf
#
_cell.length_a   1.000
_cell.length_b   1.000
_cell.length_c   1.000
_cell.angle_alpha   90.00
_cell.angle_beta   90.00
_cell.angle_gamma   90.00
#
_symmetry.space_group_name_H-M   'P 1'
#
loop_
_entity.id
_entity.type
_entity.pdbx_description
1 polymer ?
#
loop_
_entity_poly.entity_id
_entity_poly.type
_entity_poly.pdbx_seq_one_letter_code
_entity_poly.pdbx_strand_id
1 'polypeptide(L)'
;MRPRPVPMLAVIALTIVACDNMANQPKRLPFELPAGTTAEANWPAAPPANTVARDDQPVPPPGLTLALLDRGRERFEIACAPCHGRAGDGHGIIVDRGFPAPPALAIDRLRAAPVQHFYDVITNGYGAMFSYANRVMPRDRWAIAAYIRALQASSDAKLADLPADKRQQLQ
;
A
#
# COMPACT_ATOMS: atom_id res chain seq x y z
N MET A 1 2.42 3.39 72.59
CA MET A 1 1.43 3.45 71.49
C MET A 1 1.55 2.17 70.70
N ARG A 2 0.56 1.28 70.72
CA ARG A 2 0.56 0.04 69.89
C ARG A 2 -0.05 0.39 68.54
N PRO A 3 0.62 0.03 67.41
CA PRO A 3 0.03 0.23 66.08
C PRO A 3 -1.25 -0.63 65.97
N ARG A 4 -2.35 0.00 65.58
CA ARG A 4 -3.59 -0.71 65.28
C ARG A 4 -3.38 -1.54 63.99
N PRO A 5 -3.70 -2.84 63.96
CA PRO A 5 -3.62 -3.60 62.74
C PRO A 5 -4.64 -3.03 61.74
N VAL A 6 -4.19 -2.51 60.62
CA VAL A 6 -5.05 -2.24 59.48
C VAL A 6 -5.60 -3.59 59.02
N PRO A 7 -6.91 -3.79 58.97
CA PRO A 7 -7.43 -5.10 58.64
C PRO A 7 -6.98 -5.48 57.24
N MET A 8 -6.33 -6.60 57.10
CA MET A 8 -5.81 -7.18 55.87
C MET A 8 -6.87 -7.23 54.75
N LEU A 9 -8.13 -7.33 55.11
CA LEU A 9 -9.33 -7.24 54.24
C LEU A 9 -9.44 -5.88 53.52
N ALA A 10 -9.07 -4.75 54.16
CA ALA A 10 -9.14 -3.43 53.54
C ALA A 10 -8.07 -3.23 52.44
N VAL A 11 -6.90 -3.83 52.64
CA VAL A 11 -5.81 -3.81 51.64
C VAL A 11 -6.21 -4.67 50.41
N ILE A 12 -6.77 -5.85 50.62
CA ILE A 12 -7.24 -6.75 49.57
C ILE A 12 -8.40 -6.09 48.79
N ALA A 13 -9.33 -5.43 49.44
CA ALA A 13 -10.41 -4.71 48.77
C ALA A 13 -9.92 -3.54 47.90
N LEU A 14 -8.87 -2.82 48.33
CA LEU A 14 -8.28 -1.74 47.54
C LEU A 14 -7.56 -2.25 46.28
N THR A 15 -6.94 -3.41 46.33
CA THR A 15 -6.23 -3.99 45.17
C THR A 15 -7.17 -4.51 44.11
N ILE A 16 -8.37 -4.97 44.48
CA ILE A 16 -9.37 -5.48 43.55
C ILE A 16 -10.03 -4.35 42.75
N VAL A 17 -10.22 -3.19 43.36
CA VAL A 17 -10.82 -2.01 42.70
C VAL A 17 -9.85 -1.31 41.72
N ALA A 18 -8.56 -1.56 41.85
CA ALA A 18 -7.55 -0.96 40.97
C ALA A 18 -7.40 -1.65 39.61
N CYS A 19 -8.02 -2.82 39.42
CA CYS A 19 -8.01 -3.52 38.12
C CYS A 19 -9.17 -3.05 37.24
N ASP A 20 -8.94 -2.02 36.44
CA ASP A 20 -9.88 -1.59 35.40
C ASP A 20 -10.00 -2.58 34.23
N ASN A 21 -9.53 -3.76 34.36
CA ASN A 21 -9.65 -4.91 33.47
C ASN A 21 -9.84 -4.55 31.97
N MET A 22 -9.19 -3.46 31.53
CA MET A 22 -9.26 -2.94 30.16
C MET A 22 -10.68 -2.52 29.67
N ALA A 23 -11.64 -2.38 30.59
CA ALA A 23 -12.99 -1.95 30.23
C ALA A 23 -13.02 -0.50 29.71
N ASN A 24 -12.20 0.37 30.29
CA ASN A 24 -12.08 1.78 29.90
C ASN A 24 -10.70 2.02 29.26
N GLN A 25 -10.60 1.78 27.98
CA GLN A 25 -9.38 2.08 27.24
C GLN A 25 -9.37 3.52 26.74
N PRO A 26 -8.22 4.23 26.76
CA PRO A 26 -8.09 5.56 26.18
C PRO A 26 -8.05 5.44 24.64
N LYS A 27 -9.17 5.06 24.04
CA LYS A 27 -9.37 4.95 22.59
C LYS A 27 -10.53 5.81 22.15
N ARG A 28 -10.50 6.27 20.91
CA ARG A 28 -11.66 6.92 20.30
C ARG A 28 -12.61 5.85 19.78
N LEU A 29 -13.88 5.97 20.16
CA LEU A 29 -14.92 5.14 19.57
C LEU A 29 -15.41 5.75 18.25
N PRO A 30 -15.90 4.96 17.31
CA PRO A 30 -16.55 5.47 16.11
C PRO A 30 -17.70 6.43 16.51
N PHE A 31 -17.76 7.58 15.84
CA PHE A 31 -18.78 8.63 16.09
C PHE A 31 -18.70 9.35 17.45
N GLU A 32 -17.66 9.13 18.24
CA GLU A 32 -17.44 9.85 19.49
C GLU A 32 -16.55 11.07 19.26
N LEU A 33 -17.05 12.25 19.60
CA LEU A 33 -16.29 13.49 19.52
C LEU A 33 -15.20 13.50 20.60
N PRO A 34 -13.97 13.92 20.27
CA PRO A 34 -12.94 14.12 21.28
C PRO A 34 -13.41 15.10 22.34
N ALA A 35 -13.09 14.83 23.62
CA ALA A 35 -13.40 15.73 24.71
C ALA A 35 -12.88 17.15 24.43
N GLY A 36 -13.73 18.15 24.53
CA GLY A 36 -13.39 19.56 24.27
C GLY A 36 -13.49 20.01 22.80
N THR A 37 -13.92 19.14 21.90
CA THR A 37 -14.21 19.52 20.51
C THR A 37 -15.71 19.83 20.34
N THR A 38 -16.02 20.92 19.63
CA THR A 38 -17.37 21.23 19.19
C THR A 38 -17.74 20.37 17.97
N ALA A 39 -19.03 20.16 17.72
CA ALA A 39 -19.53 19.37 16.58
C ALA A 39 -19.04 19.90 15.20
N GLU A 40 -18.55 21.12 15.14
CA GLU A 40 -18.00 21.76 13.94
C GLU A 40 -16.52 21.41 13.67
N ALA A 41 -15.82 20.79 14.63
CA ALA A 41 -14.44 20.35 14.43
C ALA A 41 -14.41 19.06 13.61
N ASN A 42 -14.22 19.17 12.30
CA ASN A 42 -13.87 18.12 11.32
C ASN A 42 -14.04 16.65 11.79
N TRP A 43 -15.23 16.28 12.22
CA TRP A 43 -15.56 14.92 12.59
C TRP A 43 -16.66 14.37 11.65
N PRO A 44 -16.47 13.19 11.06
CA PRO A 44 -15.32 12.31 11.22
C PRO A 44 -14.04 12.92 10.67
N ALA A 45 -12.91 12.71 11.35
CA ALA A 45 -11.61 13.17 10.87
C ALA A 45 -11.32 12.62 9.47
N ALA A 46 -10.73 13.44 8.62
CA ALA A 46 -10.31 12.99 7.31
C ALA A 46 -9.42 11.74 7.44
N PRO A 47 -9.58 10.75 6.57
CA PRO A 47 -8.70 9.59 6.58
C PRO A 47 -7.23 10.01 6.51
N PRO A 48 -6.31 9.29 7.15
CA PRO A 48 -4.89 9.56 7.02
C PRO A 48 -4.44 9.61 5.55
N ALA A 49 -3.44 10.41 5.26
CA ALA A 49 -2.85 10.45 3.91
C ALA A 49 -2.46 9.03 3.46
N ASN A 50 -2.69 8.72 2.19
CA ASN A 50 -2.49 7.39 1.59
C ASN A 50 -3.47 6.29 2.05
N THR A 51 -4.55 6.63 2.70
CA THR A 51 -5.67 5.71 2.93
C THR A 51 -6.49 5.55 1.65
N VAL A 52 -6.87 4.31 1.33
CA VAL A 52 -7.78 4.02 0.20
C VAL A 52 -9.17 3.79 0.75
N ALA A 53 -10.11 4.61 0.34
CA ALA A 53 -11.51 4.42 0.70
C ALA A 53 -12.12 3.25 -0.08
N ARG A 54 -13.11 2.58 0.51
CA ARG A 54 -13.78 1.44 -0.15
C ARG A 54 -14.50 1.83 -1.44
N ASP A 55 -14.98 3.05 -1.47
CA ASP A 55 -15.78 3.67 -2.53
C ASP A 55 -14.99 4.69 -3.36
N ASP A 56 -13.64 4.60 -3.33
CA ASP A 56 -12.79 5.44 -4.16
C ASP A 56 -13.21 5.37 -5.63
N GLN A 57 -13.52 6.54 -6.19
CA GLN A 57 -13.93 6.63 -7.59
C GLN A 57 -12.73 6.45 -8.52
N PRO A 58 -12.94 5.79 -9.67
CA PRO A 58 -11.92 5.74 -10.70
C PRO A 58 -11.50 7.15 -11.12
N VAL A 59 -10.21 7.37 -11.26
CA VAL A 59 -9.66 8.63 -11.77
C VAL A 59 -9.18 8.43 -13.21
N PRO A 60 -9.27 9.45 -14.07
CA PRO A 60 -8.75 9.36 -15.43
C PRO A 60 -7.23 9.18 -15.42
N PRO A 61 -6.65 8.61 -16.49
CA PRO A 61 -5.20 8.46 -16.60
C PRO A 61 -4.53 9.83 -16.55
N PRO A 62 -3.54 10.04 -15.66
CA PRO A 62 -2.80 11.29 -15.60
C PRO A 62 -1.83 11.40 -16.77
N GLY A 63 -1.36 12.62 -17.06
CA GLY A 63 -0.28 12.83 -18.01
C GLY A 63 1.02 12.14 -17.56
N LEU A 64 1.77 11.62 -18.53
CA LEU A 64 3.06 10.97 -18.28
C LEU A 64 4.13 11.99 -17.88
N THR A 65 4.69 11.83 -16.69
CA THR A 65 5.78 12.68 -16.17
C THR A 65 6.83 11.80 -15.47
N LEU A 66 8.04 12.30 -15.26
CA LEU A 66 9.06 11.60 -14.47
C LEU A 66 8.58 11.35 -13.03
N ALA A 67 7.94 12.32 -12.42
CA ALA A 67 7.39 12.17 -11.08
C ALA A 67 6.34 11.05 -11.01
N LEU A 68 5.51 10.88 -12.06
CA LEU A 68 4.58 9.76 -12.15
C LEU A 68 5.30 8.41 -12.25
N LEU A 69 6.37 8.33 -13.04
CA LEU A 69 7.17 7.11 -13.18
C LEU A 69 7.91 6.76 -11.89
N ASP A 70 8.50 7.75 -11.20
CA ASP A 70 9.14 7.54 -9.91
C ASP A 70 8.16 7.05 -8.86
N ARG A 71 6.96 7.65 -8.81
CA ARG A 71 5.87 7.18 -7.96
C ARG A 71 5.44 5.76 -8.33
N GLY A 72 5.33 5.48 -9.62
CA GLY A 72 4.98 4.15 -10.13
C GLY A 72 6.01 3.10 -9.71
N ARG A 73 7.31 3.42 -9.81
CA ARG A 73 8.39 2.56 -9.35
C ARG A 73 8.28 2.25 -7.86
N GLU A 74 8.18 3.30 -7.05
CA GLU A 74 8.04 3.16 -5.59
C GLU A 74 6.88 2.21 -5.23
N ARG A 75 5.72 2.42 -5.83
CA ARG A 75 4.53 1.61 -5.53
C ARG A 75 4.60 0.20 -6.10
N PHE A 76 5.21 0.04 -7.27
CA PHE A 76 5.47 -1.26 -7.85
C PHE A 76 6.42 -2.09 -6.98
N GLU A 77 7.51 -1.50 -6.50
CA GLU A 77 8.47 -2.20 -5.64
C GLU A 77 7.83 -2.68 -4.34
N ILE A 78 6.91 -1.90 -3.77
CA ILE A 78 6.23 -2.26 -2.52
C ILE A 78 5.14 -3.32 -2.75
N ALA A 79 4.26 -3.13 -3.74
CA ALA A 79 3.03 -3.89 -3.88
C ALA A 79 3.12 -5.03 -4.91
N CYS A 80 3.94 -4.91 -5.93
CA CYS A 80 3.95 -5.79 -7.09
C CYS A 80 5.21 -6.66 -7.18
N ALA A 81 6.39 -6.07 -6.94
CA ALA A 81 7.67 -6.76 -7.05
C ALA A 81 7.82 -8.00 -6.17
N PRO A 82 7.19 -8.12 -4.99
CA PRO A 82 7.24 -9.35 -4.21
C PRO A 82 6.80 -10.60 -4.99
N CYS A 83 5.86 -10.46 -5.92
CA CYS A 83 5.42 -11.53 -6.80
C CYS A 83 6.02 -11.42 -8.20
N HIS A 84 6.02 -10.22 -8.80
CA HIS A 84 6.39 -10.00 -10.19
C HIS A 84 7.89 -9.84 -10.44
N GLY A 85 8.73 -9.74 -9.40
CA GLY A 85 10.13 -9.36 -9.54
C GLY A 85 10.31 -7.86 -9.81
N ARG A 86 11.48 -7.30 -9.49
CA ARG A 86 11.76 -5.87 -9.72
C ARG A 86 11.82 -5.51 -11.21
N ALA A 87 12.25 -6.46 -12.04
CA ALA A 87 12.27 -6.33 -13.48
C ALA A 87 10.92 -6.68 -14.13
N GLY A 88 9.95 -7.15 -13.37
CA GLY A 88 8.68 -7.63 -13.90
C GLY A 88 8.77 -8.96 -14.63
N ASP A 89 9.77 -9.76 -14.30
CA ASP A 89 10.11 -11.05 -14.94
C ASP A 89 9.32 -12.25 -14.35
N GLY A 90 8.56 -12.03 -13.30
CA GLY A 90 7.79 -13.06 -12.61
C GLY A 90 8.55 -13.80 -11.51
N HIS A 91 9.78 -13.40 -11.20
CA HIS A 91 10.64 -14.03 -10.19
C HIS A 91 10.72 -13.20 -8.90
N GLY A 92 9.57 -13.01 -8.26
CA GLY A 92 9.52 -12.33 -6.96
C GLY A 92 9.76 -13.29 -5.80
N ILE A 93 10.16 -12.73 -4.64
CA ILE A 93 10.48 -13.51 -3.43
C ILE A 93 9.35 -14.43 -2.96
N ILE A 94 8.10 -14.08 -3.24
CA ILE A 94 6.93 -14.91 -2.89
C ILE A 94 6.86 -16.15 -3.77
N VAL A 95 7.32 -16.08 -5.03
CA VAL A 95 7.41 -17.24 -5.95
C VAL A 95 8.43 -18.23 -5.42
N ASP A 96 9.56 -17.75 -4.91
CA ASP A 96 10.59 -18.61 -4.29
C ASP A 96 10.07 -19.32 -3.02
N ARG A 97 8.98 -18.82 -2.43
CA ARG A 97 8.28 -19.42 -1.29
C ARG A 97 7.12 -20.33 -1.69
N GLY A 98 7.00 -20.68 -2.98
CA GLY A 98 6.03 -21.65 -3.49
C GLY A 98 4.74 -21.05 -4.05
N PHE A 99 4.66 -19.73 -4.21
CA PHE A 99 3.53 -19.10 -4.89
C PHE A 99 3.64 -19.31 -6.42
N PRO A 100 2.51 -19.44 -7.15
CA PRO A 100 2.56 -19.56 -8.61
C PRO A 100 3.24 -18.34 -9.23
N ALA A 101 4.18 -18.57 -10.12
CA ALA A 101 4.87 -17.49 -10.83
C ALA A 101 3.89 -16.76 -11.77
N PRO A 102 3.75 -15.43 -11.66
CA PRO A 102 3.02 -14.65 -12.64
C PRO A 102 3.79 -14.61 -13.97
N PRO A 103 3.10 -14.38 -15.11
CA PRO A 103 3.80 -14.19 -16.38
C PRO A 103 4.70 -12.95 -16.32
N ALA A 104 5.82 -12.99 -17.01
CA ALA A 104 6.66 -11.82 -17.18
C ALA A 104 5.87 -10.68 -17.85
N LEU A 105 6.01 -9.47 -17.33
CA LEU A 105 5.27 -8.29 -17.82
C LEU A 105 5.69 -7.89 -19.25
N ALA A 106 6.84 -8.34 -19.71
CA ALA A 106 7.41 -8.02 -21.02
C ALA A 106 7.05 -9.02 -22.14
N ILE A 107 6.15 -9.99 -21.93
CA ILE A 107 5.69 -10.88 -22.99
C ILE A 107 4.83 -10.14 -24.04
N ASP A 108 4.83 -10.59 -25.27
CA ASP A 108 4.18 -9.91 -26.41
C ASP A 108 2.71 -9.59 -26.16
N ARG A 109 1.97 -10.52 -25.59
CA ARG A 109 0.56 -10.30 -25.24
C ARG A 109 0.37 -9.10 -24.31
N LEU A 110 1.23 -8.91 -23.31
CA LEU A 110 1.13 -7.81 -22.36
C LEU A 110 1.72 -6.51 -22.92
N ARG A 111 2.72 -6.59 -23.82
CA ARG A 111 3.18 -5.42 -24.57
C ARG A 111 2.11 -4.84 -25.48
N ALA A 112 1.35 -5.71 -26.15
CA ALA A 112 0.25 -5.33 -27.03
C ALA A 112 -1.01 -4.85 -26.30
N ALA A 113 -1.16 -5.19 -25.01
CA ALA A 113 -2.32 -4.79 -24.22
C ALA A 113 -2.35 -3.28 -24.00
N PRO A 114 -3.50 -2.59 -23.94
CA PRO A 114 -3.58 -1.17 -23.61
C PRO A 114 -3.13 -0.93 -22.15
N VAL A 115 -2.68 0.29 -21.82
CA VAL A 115 -2.27 0.64 -20.45
C VAL A 115 -3.42 0.46 -19.45
N GLN A 116 -4.66 0.68 -19.88
CA GLN A 116 -5.87 0.44 -19.10
C GLN A 116 -5.94 -1.01 -18.56
N HIS A 117 -5.48 -1.98 -19.35
CA HIS A 117 -5.46 -3.38 -18.92
C HIS A 117 -4.72 -3.59 -17.59
N PHE A 118 -3.57 -2.94 -17.40
CA PHE A 118 -2.82 -3.03 -16.16
C PHE A 118 -3.58 -2.38 -14.99
N TYR A 119 -4.18 -1.22 -15.24
CA TYR A 119 -5.02 -0.57 -14.24
C TYR A 119 -6.19 -1.47 -13.80
N ASP A 120 -6.88 -2.09 -14.77
CA ASP A 120 -8.04 -2.95 -14.51
C ASP A 120 -7.64 -4.22 -13.75
N VAL A 121 -6.52 -4.84 -14.14
CA VAL A 121 -5.99 -6.03 -13.45
C VAL A 121 -5.56 -5.70 -12.02
N ILE A 122 -4.90 -4.57 -11.79
CA ILE A 122 -4.54 -4.12 -10.43
C ILE A 122 -5.81 -3.86 -9.62
N THR A 123 -6.83 -3.27 -10.23
CA THR A 123 -8.08 -2.94 -9.55
C THR A 123 -8.92 -4.17 -9.22
N ASN A 124 -9.11 -5.06 -10.17
CA ASN A 124 -10.08 -6.16 -10.06
C ASN A 124 -9.43 -7.50 -9.69
N GLY A 125 -8.11 -7.61 -9.86
CA GLY A 125 -7.40 -8.90 -9.84
C GLY A 125 -7.54 -9.65 -11.17
N TYR A 126 -6.78 -10.73 -11.30
CA TYR A 126 -6.85 -11.63 -12.46
C TYR A 126 -6.28 -13.01 -12.11
N GLY A 127 -7.08 -14.07 -12.29
CA GLY A 127 -6.64 -15.42 -11.94
C GLY A 127 -6.26 -15.56 -10.47
N ALA A 128 -5.03 -15.93 -10.19
CA ALA A 128 -4.50 -16.02 -8.82
C ALA A 128 -4.14 -14.66 -8.20
N MET A 129 -4.07 -13.59 -9.00
CA MET A 129 -3.78 -12.25 -8.50
C MET A 129 -5.03 -11.64 -7.85
N PHE A 130 -4.93 -11.30 -6.57
CA PHE A 130 -6.01 -10.63 -5.85
C PHE A 130 -6.17 -9.18 -6.30
N SER A 131 -7.37 -8.62 -6.08
CA SER A 131 -7.61 -7.18 -6.21
C SER A 131 -6.74 -6.36 -5.25
N TYR A 132 -6.17 -5.30 -5.75
CA TYR A 132 -5.43 -4.30 -4.97
C TYR A 132 -6.24 -3.00 -4.78
N ALA A 133 -7.52 -3.01 -5.11
CA ALA A 133 -8.37 -1.83 -5.02
C ALA A 133 -8.39 -1.19 -3.62
N ASN A 134 -8.31 -2.01 -2.58
CA ASN A 134 -8.31 -1.56 -1.18
C ASN A 134 -6.93 -1.25 -0.59
N ARG A 135 -5.86 -1.37 -1.38
CA ARG A 135 -4.46 -1.20 -0.90
C ARG A 135 -3.67 -0.19 -1.71
N VAL A 136 -4.06 0.03 -2.97
CA VAL A 136 -3.39 0.92 -3.90
C VAL A 136 -4.39 1.95 -4.41
N MET A 137 -4.14 3.23 -4.15
CA MET A 137 -5.01 4.33 -4.56
C MET A 137 -5.19 4.36 -6.08
N PRO A 138 -6.35 4.80 -6.61
CA PRO A 138 -6.60 4.85 -8.05
C PRO A 138 -5.50 5.55 -8.85
N ARG A 139 -5.00 6.70 -8.37
CA ARG A 139 -3.89 7.42 -8.99
C ARG A 139 -2.58 6.63 -9.00
N ASP A 140 -2.32 5.85 -7.94
CA ASP A 140 -1.11 5.04 -7.84
C ASP A 140 -1.18 3.80 -8.76
N ARG A 141 -2.39 3.27 -9.02
CA ARG A 141 -2.58 2.21 -10.03
C ARG A 141 -2.18 2.69 -11.42
N TRP A 142 -2.52 3.95 -11.79
CA TRP A 142 -2.05 4.56 -13.02
C TRP A 142 -0.54 4.77 -13.05
N ALA A 143 0.04 5.20 -11.94
CA ALA A 143 1.48 5.35 -11.83
C ALA A 143 2.21 4.00 -12.01
N ILE A 144 1.71 2.93 -11.39
CA ILE A 144 2.22 1.57 -11.56
C ILE A 144 2.06 1.12 -13.02
N ALA A 145 0.90 1.34 -13.64
CA ALA A 145 0.66 0.99 -15.04
C ALA A 145 1.64 1.71 -15.99
N ALA A 146 1.92 2.99 -15.73
CA ALA A 146 2.93 3.75 -16.48
C ALA A 146 4.34 3.19 -16.25
N TYR A 147 4.69 2.83 -15.02
CA TYR A 147 6.00 2.23 -14.72
C TYR A 147 6.17 0.85 -15.37
N ILE A 148 5.12 0.02 -15.43
CA ILE A 148 5.15 -1.25 -16.17
C ILE A 148 5.50 -1.00 -17.65
N ARG A 149 4.99 0.07 -18.26
CA ARG A 149 5.38 0.45 -19.64
C ARG A 149 6.86 0.82 -19.74
N ALA A 150 7.40 1.52 -18.74
CA ALA A 150 8.81 1.82 -18.70
C ALA A 150 9.68 0.55 -18.55
N LEU A 151 9.26 -0.43 -17.73
CA LEU A 151 9.91 -1.73 -17.62
C LEU A 151 9.89 -2.49 -18.96
N GLN A 152 8.76 -2.51 -19.65
CA GLN A 152 8.62 -3.12 -20.98
C GLN A 152 9.54 -2.45 -22.01
N ALA A 153 9.62 -1.13 -22.00
CA ALA A 153 10.53 -0.39 -22.89
C ALA A 153 12.00 -0.68 -22.57
N SER A 154 12.36 -0.74 -21.28
CA SER A 154 13.73 -1.01 -20.86
C SER A 154 14.20 -2.42 -21.21
N SER A 155 13.31 -3.41 -21.19
CA SER A 155 13.65 -4.79 -21.54
C SER A 155 13.93 -5.01 -23.03
N ASP A 156 13.45 -4.11 -23.90
CA ASP A 156 13.70 -4.12 -25.34
C ASP A 156 14.76 -3.10 -25.79
N ALA A 157 15.21 -2.23 -24.89
CA ALA A 157 16.15 -1.17 -25.20
C ALA A 157 17.49 -1.74 -25.67
N LYS A 158 17.96 -1.25 -26.80
CA LYS A 158 19.32 -1.54 -27.27
C LYS A 158 20.27 -0.45 -26.80
N LEU A 159 21.51 -0.81 -26.50
CA LEU A 159 22.53 0.16 -26.10
C LEU A 159 22.68 1.29 -27.16
N ALA A 160 22.45 0.96 -28.43
CA ALA A 160 22.51 1.95 -29.52
C ALA A 160 21.42 3.02 -29.44
N ASP A 161 20.29 2.72 -28.81
CA ASP A 161 19.14 3.64 -28.68
C ASP A 161 19.34 4.69 -27.59
N LEU A 162 20.36 4.49 -26.75
CA LEU A 162 20.66 5.44 -25.66
C LEU A 162 21.45 6.66 -26.19
N PRO A 163 21.23 7.85 -25.63
CA PRO A 163 22.09 9.01 -25.85
C PRO A 163 23.56 8.71 -25.55
N ALA A 164 24.48 9.37 -26.28
CA ALA A 164 25.90 9.06 -26.19
C ALA A 164 26.48 9.22 -24.78
N ASP A 165 26.05 10.26 -24.05
CA ASP A 165 26.42 10.51 -22.66
C ASP A 165 25.99 9.36 -21.72
N LYS A 166 24.84 8.76 -21.96
CA LYS A 166 24.34 7.63 -21.18
C LYS A 166 25.04 6.33 -21.53
N ARG A 167 25.39 6.13 -22.81
CA ARG A 167 26.17 4.96 -23.22
C ARG A 167 27.54 4.91 -22.57
N GLN A 168 28.20 6.06 -22.40
CA GLN A 168 29.51 6.16 -21.75
C GLN A 168 29.45 5.82 -20.26
N GLN A 169 28.34 6.06 -19.59
CA GLN A 169 28.16 5.76 -18.17
C GLN A 169 27.97 4.25 -17.89
N LEU A 170 27.70 3.44 -18.92
CA LEU A 170 27.45 2.00 -18.83
C LEU A 170 28.67 1.16 -19.25
N GLN A 171 29.75 1.76 -19.67
CA GLN A 171 31.04 1.15 -20.03
C GLN A 171 32.05 1.34 -18.89
#